data_a0acdaded654a83cfc37272fbb7ef1ee
#
_entry.id   a0acdaded654a83cfc37272fbb7ef1ee
#
_cell.length_a   1.000
_cell.length_b   1.000
_cell.length_c   1.000
_cell.angle_alpha   90.00
_cell.angle_beta   90.00
_cell.angle_gamma   90.00
#
_symmetry.space_group_name_H-M   'P 1'
#
loop_
_entity.id
_entity.type
_entity.pdbx_description
1 polymer ?
#
loop_
_entity_poly.entity_id
_entity_poly.type
_entity_poly.pdbx_seq_one_letter_code
_entity_poly.pdbx_strand_id
1 'polypeptide(L)'
;MFKNMKLSKKISLGFTSILLISILLGLIAIVNMNISGSNAKKLDEEFVPAVSLSSEIESSVNDIMLNIRSYGLAETQIYYDNFIKTSEEFNKQISEIEKLAEQTKNIPDLKEYVASLKKSESEYKVMVAETKKYNDTLEALRGTMNTEAQAFMKEAASYLVSQETKLKEEADANKGSKAIKEIL
;
A
#
# COMPACT_ATOMS: atom_id res chain seq x y z
N MET A 1 -56.09 -52.34 13.08
CA MET A 1 -54.98 -53.26 13.39
C MET A 1 -54.60 -53.30 14.88
N PHE A 2 -54.66 -52.21 15.63
CA PHE A 2 -54.17 -52.09 17.02
C PHE A 2 -55.23 -52.54 18.08
N LYS A 3 -56.53 -52.73 17.72
CA LYS A 3 -57.61 -52.91 18.66
C LYS A 3 -57.59 -54.31 19.36
N ASN A 4 -57.03 -55.34 18.75
CA ASN A 4 -57.00 -56.70 19.25
C ASN A 4 -55.66 -57.21 19.78
N MET A 5 -54.68 -56.29 19.99
CA MET A 5 -53.38 -56.68 20.55
C MET A 5 -53.43 -56.73 22.09
N LYS A 6 -52.75 -57.75 22.67
CA LYS A 6 -52.52 -57.80 24.13
C LYS A 6 -51.79 -56.55 24.65
N LEU A 7 -52.16 -56.08 25.84
CA LEU A 7 -51.61 -54.89 26.46
C LEU A 7 -50.07 -54.88 26.48
N SER A 8 -49.41 -55.97 26.78
CA SER A 8 -47.99 -56.20 26.78
C SER A 8 -47.37 -55.90 25.41
N LYS A 9 -48.01 -56.35 24.31
CA LYS A 9 -47.48 -56.05 22.93
C LYS A 9 -47.62 -54.58 22.55
N LYS A 10 -48.66 -53.90 23.02
CA LYS A 10 -48.81 -52.41 22.78
C LYS A 10 -47.73 -51.62 23.49
N ILE A 11 -47.43 -51.96 24.76
CA ILE A 11 -46.37 -51.32 25.54
C ILE A 11 -44.98 -51.57 24.91
N SER A 12 -44.69 -52.82 24.54
CA SER A 12 -43.45 -53.20 23.90
C SER A 12 -43.23 -52.43 22.56
N LEU A 13 -44.31 -52.36 21.75
CA LEU A 13 -44.21 -51.63 20.45
C LEU A 13 -43.98 -50.12 20.64
N GLY A 14 -44.63 -49.49 21.64
CA GLY A 14 -44.41 -48.11 21.97
C GLY A 14 -42.98 -47.86 22.44
N PHE A 15 -42.44 -48.70 23.32
CA PHE A 15 -41.10 -48.61 23.82
C PHE A 15 -40.03 -48.80 22.72
N THR A 16 -40.24 -49.81 21.86
CA THR A 16 -39.37 -50.06 20.70
C THR A 16 -39.36 -48.88 19.73
N SER A 17 -40.51 -48.25 19.47
CA SER A 17 -40.58 -47.08 18.61
C SER A 17 -39.80 -45.90 19.18
N ILE A 18 -39.92 -45.64 20.49
CA ILE A 18 -39.14 -44.58 21.15
C ILE A 18 -37.66 -44.88 21.05
N LEU A 19 -37.26 -46.13 21.30
CA LEU A 19 -35.86 -46.54 21.25
C LEU A 19 -35.26 -46.40 19.83
N LEU A 20 -36.02 -46.79 18.80
CA LEU A 20 -35.62 -46.57 17.40
C LEU A 20 -35.45 -45.08 17.04
N ILE A 21 -36.41 -44.24 17.46
CA ILE A 21 -36.31 -42.80 17.25
C ILE A 21 -35.06 -42.21 17.97
N SER A 22 -34.80 -42.64 19.21
CA SER A 22 -33.64 -42.18 19.97
C SER A 22 -32.31 -42.59 19.32
N ILE A 23 -32.22 -43.81 18.79
CA ILE A 23 -31.07 -44.29 18.02
C ILE A 23 -30.88 -43.44 16.76
N LEU A 24 -31.94 -43.16 16.02
CA LEU A 24 -31.91 -42.38 14.79
C LEU A 24 -31.48 -40.94 15.07
N LEU A 25 -31.99 -40.32 16.11
CA LEU A 25 -31.56 -38.99 16.55
C LEU A 25 -30.07 -38.97 16.98
N GLY A 26 -29.62 -40.02 17.67
CA GLY A 26 -28.20 -40.15 18.05
C GLY A 26 -27.27 -40.24 16.82
N LEU A 27 -27.67 -41.01 15.81
CA LEU A 27 -26.90 -41.10 14.54
C LEU A 27 -26.84 -39.75 13.81
N ILE A 28 -27.98 -39.05 13.71
CA ILE A 28 -28.04 -37.72 13.10
C ILE A 28 -27.13 -36.72 13.86
N ALA A 29 -27.17 -36.77 15.19
CA ALA A 29 -26.31 -35.89 16.02
C ALA A 29 -24.83 -36.15 15.78
N ILE A 30 -24.39 -37.41 15.68
CA ILE A 30 -22.99 -37.76 15.39
C ILE A 30 -22.57 -37.27 14.01
N VAL A 31 -23.40 -37.45 12.97
CA VAL A 31 -23.10 -36.97 11.61
C VAL A 31 -22.99 -35.45 11.59
N ASN A 32 -23.94 -34.75 12.20
CA ASN A 32 -23.89 -33.27 12.28
C ASN A 32 -22.66 -32.75 13.05
N MET A 33 -22.28 -33.44 14.13
CA MET A 33 -21.07 -33.07 14.90
C MET A 33 -19.81 -33.22 14.06
N ASN A 34 -19.68 -34.29 13.29
CA ASN A 34 -18.54 -34.51 12.39
C ASN A 34 -18.48 -33.43 11.27
N ILE A 35 -19.62 -33.11 10.66
CA ILE A 35 -19.71 -32.06 9.63
C ILE A 35 -19.35 -30.71 10.24
N SER A 36 -19.90 -30.37 11.40
CA SER A 36 -19.60 -29.11 12.10
C SER A 36 -18.12 -29.00 12.48
N GLY A 37 -17.52 -30.08 12.99
CA GLY A 37 -16.09 -30.13 13.30
C GLY A 37 -15.23 -29.96 12.07
N SER A 38 -15.55 -30.58 10.94
CA SER A 38 -14.84 -30.39 9.67
C SER A 38 -14.96 -28.96 9.15
N ASN A 39 -16.14 -28.36 9.23
CA ASN A 39 -16.36 -26.99 8.81
C ASN A 39 -15.62 -25.98 9.72
N ALA A 40 -15.62 -26.21 11.03
CA ALA A 40 -14.85 -25.40 11.97
C ALA A 40 -13.34 -25.45 11.67
N LYS A 41 -12.83 -26.65 11.36
CA LYS A 41 -11.42 -26.81 10.97
C LYS A 41 -11.07 -26.06 9.67
N LYS A 42 -11.92 -26.13 8.65
CA LYS A 42 -11.74 -25.36 7.40
C LYS A 42 -11.75 -23.86 7.65
N LEU A 43 -12.64 -23.40 8.52
CA LEU A 43 -12.73 -21.99 8.88
C LEU A 43 -11.43 -21.53 9.54
N ASP A 44 -10.91 -22.29 10.50
CA ASP A 44 -9.71 -21.96 11.26
C ASP A 44 -8.42 -22.05 10.43
N GLU A 45 -8.28 -23.11 9.62
CA GLU A 45 -7.04 -23.38 8.88
C GLU A 45 -6.94 -22.70 7.50
N GLU A 46 -8.09 -22.35 6.88
CA GLU A 46 -8.09 -21.80 5.53
C GLU A 46 -8.72 -20.40 5.44
N PHE A 47 -9.96 -20.22 5.93
CA PHE A 47 -10.69 -18.97 5.70
C PHE A 47 -10.20 -17.83 6.59
N VAL A 48 -10.00 -18.08 7.90
CA VAL A 48 -9.54 -17.03 8.82
C VAL A 48 -8.15 -16.54 8.45
N PRO A 49 -7.15 -17.39 8.19
CA PRO A 49 -5.84 -16.93 7.70
C PRO A 49 -5.91 -16.19 6.36
N ALA A 50 -6.75 -16.64 5.42
CA ALA A 50 -6.90 -15.96 4.14
C ALA A 50 -7.46 -14.53 4.31
N VAL A 51 -8.47 -14.36 5.16
CA VAL A 51 -9.05 -13.03 5.45
C VAL A 51 -8.05 -12.15 6.18
N SER A 52 -7.32 -12.66 7.17
CA SER A 52 -6.29 -11.91 7.90
C SER A 52 -5.20 -11.41 6.96
N LEU A 53 -4.60 -12.31 6.18
CA LEU A 53 -3.57 -11.96 5.21
C LEU A 53 -4.08 -10.98 4.13
N SER A 54 -5.32 -11.16 3.67
CA SER A 54 -5.90 -10.22 2.70
C SER A 54 -6.05 -8.81 3.29
N SER A 55 -6.45 -8.70 4.55
CA SER A 55 -6.55 -7.40 5.24
C SER A 55 -5.20 -6.75 5.47
N GLU A 56 -4.18 -7.54 5.81
CA GLU A 56 -2.81 -7.05 5.98
C GLU A 56 -2.22 -6.58 4.64
N ILE A 57 -2.46 -7.33 3.55
CA ILE A 57 -2.08 -6.95 2.19
C ILE A 57 -2.77 -5.65 1.77
N GLU A 58 -4.07 -5.52 2.03
CA GLU A 58 -4.82 -4.28 1.74
C GLU A 58 -4.21 -3.08 2.47
N SER A 59 -3.89 -3.23 3.76
CA SER A 59 -3.24 -2.18 4.54
C SER A 59 -1.88 -1.80 3.94
N SER A 60 -1.04 -2.80 3.61
CA SER A 60 0.27 -2.57 3.01
C SER A 60 0.17 -1.88 1.64
N VAL A 61 -0.81 -2.25 0.80
CA VAL A 61 -1.07 -1.58 -0.49
C VAL A 61 -1.44 -0.11 -0.28
N ASN A 62 -2.32 0.19 0.69
CA ASN A 62 -2.71 1.56 1.00
C ASN A 62 -1.51 2.40 1.47
N ASP A 63 -0.67 1.85 2.33
CA ASP A 63 0.54 2.51 2.81
C ASP A 63 1.59 2.72 1.70
N ILE A 64 1.79 1.74 0.83
CA ILE A 64 2.61 1.85 -0.38
C ILE A 64 2.12 3.01 -1.26
N MET A 65 0.83 3.04 -1.56
CA MET A 65 0.23 4.09 -2.40
C MET A 65 0.35 5.46 -1.76
N LEU A 66 0.12 5.57 -0.45
CA LEU A 66 0.24 6.83 0.30
C LEU A 66 1.68 7.34 0.26
N ASN A 67 2.66 6.48 0.56
CA ASN A 67 4.07 6.85 0.60
C ASN A 67 4.57 7.30 -0.78
N ILE A 68 4.24 6.58 -1.86
CA ILE A 68 4.68 6.97 -3.21
C ILE A 68 4.01 8.26 -3.69
N ARG A 69 2.71 8.46 -3.42
CA ARG A 69 2.05 9.74 -3.73
C ARG A 69 2.68 10.89 -2.96
N SER A 70 2.98 10.70 -1.68
CA SER A 70 3.64 11.70 -0.84
C SER A 70 5.06 11.99 -1.34
N TYR A 71 5.81 10.96 -1.76
CA TYR A 71 7.12 11.13 -2.38
C TYR A 71 7.04 11.91 -3.70
N GLY A 72 6.08 11.59 -4.56
CA GLY A 72 5.89 12.31 -5.82
C GLY A 72 5.49 13.78 -5.65
N LEU A 73 4.83 14.13 -4.55
CA LEU A 73 4.38 15.50 -4.27
C LEU A 73 5.41 16.32 -3.47
N ALA A 74 5.98 15.72 -2.43
CA ALA A 74 6.86 16.40 -1.49
C ALA A 74 8.36 16.20 -1.79
N GLU A 75 8.69 15.23 -2.64
CA GLU A 75 10.06 14.85 -3.04
C GLU A 75 10.98 14.54 -1.82
N THR A 76 10.35 14.22 -0.67
CA THR A 76 11.06 13.98 0.59
C THR A 76 11.45 12.52 0.71
N GLN A 77 12.74 12.24 0.85
CA GLN A 77 13.32 10.89 0.86
C GLN A 77 12.66 9.94 1.87
N ILE A 78 12.20 10.43 3.03
CA ILE A 78 11.55 9.60 4.05
C ILE A 78 10.33 8.83 3.52
N TYR A 79 9.57 9.40 2.59
CA TYR A 79 8.43 8.70 1.99
C TYR A 79 8.87 7.56 1.07
N TYR A 80 9.97 7.74 0.36
CA TYR A 80 10.54 6.68 -0.46
C TYR A 80 11.11 5.55 0.41
N ASP A 81 11.79 5.87 1.51
CA ASP A 81 12.31 4.88 2.46
C ASP A 81 11.18 4.09 3.13
N ASN A 82 10.10 4.76 3.52
CA ASN A 82 8.90 4.10 4.04
C ASN A 82 8.24 3.19 2.99
N PHE A 83 8.18 3.63 1.73
CA PHE A 83 7.71 2.78 0.63
C PHE A 83 8.54 1.50 0.51
N ILE A 84 9.86 1.57 0.55
CA ILE A 84 10.74 0.39 0.48
C ILE A 84 10.43 -0.57 1.62
N LYS A 85 10.36 -0.07 2.86
CA LYS A 85 10.05 -0.88 4.04
C LYS A 85 8.69 -1.57 3.91
N THR A 86 7.65 -0.83 3.56
CA THR A 86 6.29 -1.40 3.42
C THR A 86 6.23 -2.40 2.25
N SER A 87 6.99 -2.17 1.18
CA SER A 87 7.09 -3.12 0.07
C SER A 87 7.74 -4.45 0.47
N GLU A 88 8.70 -4.43 1.39
CA GLU A 88 9.28 -5.66 1.94
C GLU A 88 8.27 -6.44 2.79
N GLU A 89 7.48 -5.75 3.60
CA GLU A 89 6.38 -6.34 4.39
C GLU A 89 5.32 -6.95 3.47
N PHE A 90 4.89 -6.22 2.45
CA PHE A 90 3.97 -6.68 1.43
C PHE A 90 4.48 -7.95 0.71
N ASN A 91 5.75 -8.02 0.33
CA ASN A 91 6.32 -9.20 -0.32
C ASN A 91 6.28 -10.45 0.60
N LYS A 92 6.47 -10.28 1.91
CA LYS A 92 6.31 -11.38 2.88
C LYS A 92 4.86 -11.87 2.92
N GLN A 93 3.91 -10.95 3.03
CA GLN A 93 2.48 -11.26 3.04
C GLN A 93 2.03 -11.97 1.74
N ILE A 94 2.53 -11.53 0.58
CA ILE A 94 2.29 -12.20 -0.71
C ILE A 94 2.84 -13.63 -0.69
N SER A 95 4.03 -13.85 -0.12
CA SER A 95 4.60 -15.21 -0.02
C SER A 95 3.81 -16.10 0.93
N GLU A 96 3.24 -15.54 1.98
CA GLU A 96 2.41 -16.28 2.95
C GLU A 96 1.05 -16.64 2.35
N ILE A 97 0.37 -15.72 1.68
CA ILE A 97 -0.91 -16.00 1.03
C ILE A 97 -0.75 -16.95 -0.17
N GLU A 98 0.38 -16.92 -0.86
CA GLU A 98 0.72 -17.87 -1.94
C GLU A 98 0.84 -19.30 -1.38
N LYS A 99 1.54 -19.50 -0.25
CA LYS A 99 1.62 -20.79 0.43
C LYS A 99 0.25 -21.27 0.87
N LEU A 100 -0.57 -20.38 1.43
CA LEU A 100 -1.94 -20.70 1.80
C LEU A 100 -2.76 -21.11 0.57
N ALA A 101 -2.65 -20.41 -0.54
CA ALA A 101 -3.33 -20.73 -1.79
C ALA A 101 -2.91 -22.08 -2.39
N GLU A 102 -1.69 -22.53 -2.14
CA GLU A 102 -1.24 -23.88 -2.54
C GLU A 102 -1.85 -24.98 -1.68
N GLN A 103 -2.06 -24.72 -0.40
CA GLN A 103 -2.52 -25.68 0.60
C GLN A 103 -4.05 -25.79 0.67
N THR A 104 -4.76 -24.67 0.39
CA THR A 104 -6.23 -24.64 0.50
C THR A 104 -6.91 -25.28 -0.71
N LYS A 105 -8.01 -25.98 -0.46
CA LYS A 105 -8.89 -26.57 -1.48
C LYS A 105 -10.28 -25.90 -1.52
N ASN A 106 -10.61 -25.17 -0.46
CA ASN A 106 -11.95 -24.61 -0.29
C ASN A 106 -12.05 -23.14 -0.75
N ILE A 107 -10.91 -22.53 -1.19
CA ILE A 107 -10.85 -21.18 -1.77
C ILE A 107 -10.17 -21.29 -3.15
N PRO A 108 -10.86 -21.82 -4.18
CA PRO A 108 -10.26 -22.14 -5.47
C PRO A 108 -9.69 -20.92 -6.21
N ASP A 109 -10.33 -19.76 -6.06
CA ASP A 109 -9.97 -18.54 -6.78
C ASP A 109 -8.77 -17.83 -6.15
N LEU A 110 -8.32 -18.24 -4.95
CA LEU A 110 -7.23 -17.59 -4.23
C LEU A 110 -5.94 -17.55 -5.04
N LYS A 111 -5.63 -18.63 -5.78
CA LYS A 111 -4.43 -18.69 -6.66
C LYS A 111 -4.46 -17.66 -7.77
N GLU A 112 -5.61 -17.46 -8.40
CA GLU A 112 -5.80 -16.50 -9.47
C GLU A 112 -5.66 -15.06 -8.94
N TYR A 113 -6.24 -14.77 -7.76
CA TYR A 113 -6.10 -13.47 -7.11
C TYR A 113 -4.64 -13.18 -6.73
N VAL A 114 -3.91 -14.14 -6.17
CA VAL A 114 -2.48 -13.99 -5.85
C VAL A 114 -1.64 -13.73 -7.11
N ALA A 115 -1.90 -14.45 -8.19
CA ALA A 115 -1.21 -14.23 -9.47
C ALA A 115 -1.47 -12.84 -10.04
N SER A 116 -2.72 -12.38 -10.00
CA SER A 116 -3.13 -11.04 -10.43
C SER A 116 -2.46 -9.96 -9.58
N LEU A 117 -2.39 -10.16 -8.27
CA LEU A 117 -1.78 -9.23 -7.33
C LEU A 117 -0.26 -9.09 -7.58
N LYS A 118 0.45 -10.19 -7.79
CA LYS A 118 1.88 -10.20 -8.17
C LYS A 118 2.15 -9.47 -9.49
N LYS A 119 1.26 -9.64 -10.47
CA LYS A 119 1.36 -8.90 -11.74
C LYS A 119 1.20 -7.41 -11.53
N SER A 120 0.16 -6.99 -10.80
CA SER A 120 -0.08 -5.57 -10.49
C SER A 120 1.06 -4.94 -9.69
N GLU A 121 1.63 -5.69 -8.74
CA GLU A 121 2.83 -5.26 -8.00
C GLU A 121 4.02 -5.01 -8.92
N SER A 122 4.29 -5.92 -9.86
CA SER A 122 5.38 -5.77 -10.80
C SER A 122 5.22 -4.53 -11.69
N GLU A 123 4.00 -4.29 -12.19
CA GLU A 123 3.67 -3.09 -12.98
C GLU A 123 3.83 -1.81 -12.14
N TYR A 124 3.39 -1.84 -10.88
CA TYR A 124 3.52 -0.71 -9.98
C TYR A 124 4.98 -0.36 -9.64
N LYS A 125 5.84 -1.37 -9.44
CA LYS A 125 7.28 -1.17 -9.22
C LYS A 125 7.96 -0.43 -10.37
N VAL A 126 7.55 -0.67 -11.60
CA VAL A 126 8.08 0.06 -12.77
C VAL A 126 7.68 1.55 -12.68
N MET A 127 6.42 1.85 -12.39
CA MET A 127 5.95 3.23 -12.24
C MET A 127 6.64 3.97 -11.08
N VAL A 128 6.91 3.28 -9.98
CA VAL A 128 7.64 3.84 -8.84
C VAL A 128 9.09 4.17 -9.21
N ALA A 129 9.77 3.28 -9.95
CA ALA A 129 11.13 3.53 -10.41
C ALA A 129 11.19 4.75 -11.36
N GLU A 130 10.20 4.93 -12.23
CA GLU A 130 10.08 6.12 -13.07
C GLU A 130 9.84 7.39 -12.23
N THR A 131 8.96 7.33 -11.24
CA THR A 131 8.70 8.46 -10.32
C THR A 131 9.97 8.88 -9.61
N LYS A 132 10.75 7.92 -9.10
CA LYS A 132 12.05 8.21 -8.48
C LYS A 132 12.99 8.90 -9.45
N LYS A 133 13.13 8.37 -10.65
CA LYS A 133 13.99 8.96 -11.70
C LYS A 133 13.59 10.39 -12.04
N TYR A 134 12.29 10.69 -12.12
CA TYR A 134 11.82 12.06 -12.37
C TYR A 134 12.14 12.99 -11.21
N ASN A 135 11.94 12.57 -9.96
CA ASN A 135 12.27 13.37 -8.80
C ASN A 135 13.79 13.65 -8.71
N ASP A 136 14.63 12.64 -8.92
CA ASP A 136 16.09 12.81 -8.97
C ASP A 136 16.52 13.81 -10.08
N THR A 137 15.85 13.78 -11.23
CA THR A 137 16.08 14.71 -12.33
C THR A 137 15.64 16.13 -11.97
N LEU A 138 14.49 16.28 -11.32
CA LEU A 138 14.00 17.59 -10.86
C LEU A 138 14.95 18.22 -9.84
N GLU A 139 15.44 17.44 -8.89
CA GLU A 139 16.43 17.91 -7.90
C GLU A 139 17.71 18.39 -8.58
N ALA A 140 18.24 17.64 -9.54
CA ALA A 140 19.43 18.03 -10.31
C ALA A 140 19.19 19.33 -11.10
N LEU A 141 18.04 19.47 -11.76
CA LEU A 141 17.68 20.68 -12.51
C LEU A 141 17.51 21.89 -11.60
N ARG A 142 16.92 21.74 -10.43
CA ARG A 142 16.82 22.80 -9.41
C ARG A 142 18.19 23.23 -8.91
N GLY A 143 19.12 22.29 -8.71
CA GLY A 143 20.50 22.57 -8.35
C GLY A 143 21.20 23.40 -9.42
N THR A 144 21.07 23.04 -10.69
CA THR A 144 21.61 23.80 -11.83
C THR A 144 20.99 25.20 -11.90
N MET A 145 19.66 25.29 -11.83
CA MET A 145 18.94 26.57 -11.87
C MET A 145 19.39 27.52 -10.73
N ASN A 146 19.56 27.00 -9.52
CA ASN A 146 20.08 27.80 -8.40
C ASN A 146 21.49 28.33 -8.66
N THR A 147 22.37 27.49 -9.22
CA THR A 147 23.74 27.89 -9.55
C THR A 147 23.74 28.99 -10.60
N GLU A 148 22.98 28.86 -11.67
CA GLU A 148 22.84 29.83 -12.73
C GLU A 148 22.21 31.16 -12.24
N ALA A 149 21.18 31.05 -11.38
CA ALA A 149 20.57 32.22 -10.75
C ALA A 149 21.56 33.00 -9.88
N GLN A 150 22.38 32.31 -9.09
CA GLN A 150 23.44 32.96 -8.29
C GLN A 150 24.50 33.63 -9.18
N ALA A 151 24.93 32.98 -10.27
CA ALA A 151 25.85 33.56 -11.23
C ALA A 151 25.25 34.83 -11.86
N PHE A 152 24.00 34.75 -12.34
CA PHE A 152 23.29 35.92 -12.88
C PHE A 152 23.18 37.07 -11.89
N MET A 153 22.83 36.81 -10.63
CA MET A 153 22.73 37.84 -9.59
C MET A 153 24.07 38.50 -9.31
N LYS A 154 25.18 37.74 -9.33
CA LYS A 154 26.54 38.25 -9.16
C LYS A 154 26.94 39.17 -10.33
N GLU A 155 26.70 38.76 -11.56
CA GLU A 155 26.97 39.57 -12.75
C GLU A 155 26.12 40.84 -12.78
N ALA A 156 24.86 40.78 -12.44
CA ALA A 156 23.97 41.93 -12.35
C ALA A 156 24.45 42.92 -11.28
N ALA A 157 24.84 42.42 -10.12
CA ALA A 157 25.39 43.26 -9.05
C ALA A 157 26.71 43.95 -9.49
N SER A 158 27.62 43.21 -10.15
CA SER A 158 28.86 43.74 -10.69
C SER A 158 28.60 44.81 -11.75
N TYR A 159 27.64 44.60 -12.63
CA TYR A 159 27.24 45.61 -13.62
C TYR A 159 26.69 46.88 -12.95
N LEU A 160 25.83 46.77 -11.95
CA LEU A 160 25.27 47.91 -11.22
C LEU A 160 26.41 48.73 -10.56
N VAL A 161 27.36 48.07 -9.90
CA VAL A 161 28.54 48.75 -9.29
C VAL A 161 29.35 49.47 -10.35
N SER A 162 29.59 48.86 -11.52
CA SER A 162 30.32 49.52 -12.62
C SER A 162 29.59 50.76 -13.15
N GLN A 163 28.24 50.72 -13.26
CA GLN A 163 27.47 51.87 -13.70
C GLN A 163 27.44 52.99 -12.66
N GLU A 164 27.35 52.63 -11.37
CA GLU A 164 27.42 53.61 -10.27
C GLU A 164 28.81 54.33 -10.26
N THR A 165 29.88 53.56 -10.47
CA THR A 165 31.22 54.13 -10.57
C THR A 165 31.36 55.13 -11.74
N LYS A 166 30.91 54.74 -12.95
CA LYS A 166 30.91 55.61 -14.12
C LYS A 166 30.07 56.88 -13.90
N LEU A 167 28.90 56.75 -13.30
CA LEU A 167 28.08 57.92 -12.98
C LEU A 167 28.76 58.88 -12.01
N LYS A 168 29.47 58.36 -11.00
CA LYS A 168 30.28 59.20 -10.08
C LYS A 168 31.42 59.91 -10.79
N GLU A 169 32.17 59.19 -11.65
CA GLU A 169 33.28 59.79 -12.44
C GLU A 169 32.75 60.88 -13.36
N GLU A 170 31.64 60.66 -14.07
CA GLU A 170 31.00 61.67 -14.94
C GLU A 170 30.51 62.90 -14.14
N ALA A 171 29.90 62.66 -12.96
CA ALA A 171 29.45 63.77 -12.10
C ALA A 171 30.62 64.63 -11.56
N ASP A 172 31.71 63.98 -11.17
CA ASP A 172 32.90 64.72 -10.66
C ASP A 172 33.65 65.45 -11.76
N ALA A 173 33.74 64.89 -12.96
CA ALA A 173 34.27 65.57 -14.14
C ALA A 173 33.39 66.78 -14.52
N ASN A 174 32.10 66.71 -14.44
CA ASN A 174 31.18 67.81 -14.74
C ASN A 174 31.23 68.90 -13.67
N LYS A 175 31.45 68.58 -12.39
CA LYS A 175 31.72 69.55 -11.32
C LYS A 175 33.09 70.31 -11.55
N GLY A 176 34.12 69.56 -11.92
CA GLY A 176 35.44 70.17 -12.27
C GLY A 176 35.33 71.10 -13.46
N SER A 177 34.59 70.73 -14.50
CA SER A 177 34.37 71.59 -15.68
C SER A 177 33.57 72.90 -15.35
N LYS A 178 32.60 72.79 -14.43
CA LYS A 178 31.85 73.97 -13.94
C LYS A 178 32.71 74.89 -13.11
N ALA A 179 33.55 74.36 -12.21
CA ALA A 179 34.46 75.13 -11.38
C ALA A 179 35.50 75.88 -12.25
N ILE A 180 36.02 75.28 -13.31
CA ILE A 180 36.94 75.94 -14.26
C ILE A 180 36.23 77.05 -15.04
N LYS A 181 34.94 76.94 -15.40
CA LYS A 181 34.19 78.00 -16.08
C LYS A 181 33.84 79.20 -15.20
N GLU A 182 33.82 79.01 -13.88
CA GLU A 182 33.57 80.12 -12.92
C GLU A 182 34.82 80.87 -12.58
N ILE A 183 36.02 80.39 -12.93
CA ILE A 183 37.31 81.02 -12.66
C ILE A 183 37.83 81.78 -13.92
N LEU A 184 37.31 81.54 -15.09
CA LEU A 184 37.56 82.21 -16.34
C LEU A 184 36.53 83.32 -16.63
#